data_d9413d6b7178a9369ed56297be7178f5
#
_entry.id   d9413d6b7178a9369ed56297be7178f5
#
_cell.length_a   1.000
_cell.length_b   1.000
_cell.length_c   1.000
_cell.angle_alpha   90.00
_cell.angle_beta   90.00
_cell.angle_gamma   90.00
#
_symmetry.space_group_name_H-M   'P 1'
#
loop_
_entity.id
_entity.type
_entity.pdbx_description
1 polymer ?
#
loop_
_entity_poly.entity_id
_entity_poly.type
_entity_poly.pdbx_seq_one_letter_code
_entity_poly.pdbx_strand_id
1 'polypeptide(L)'
;MKTSKLITSTRFFATLFFCAFFTSITVAQTITEPTILERTAKALKIADNENYIKALSLAKQKGWALTITDKEGNVGKLVGVDGFNLPKYYIAHNNAIAANTTRTNQLWPGGSSGLNLSGSSASVKNKLGIWDGGKILTTHVELINRVTQKDNSSVLSDHGTHVTGTMIAGGVNPSAKGMAYGLQGIIAYDFSGDKAEVASEAANLLVSNHSYGTITGWNYNSSQSRWEFYGRSTDNED
;
A
#
# COMPACT_ATOMS: atom_id res chain seq x y z
N MET A 1 -37.02 87.40 7.41
CA MET A 1 -36.48 86.43 6.42
C MET A 1 -35.93 85.26 7.19
N LYS A 2 -36.63 84.16 7.10
CA LYS A 2 -36.27 82.91 7.82
C LYS A 2 -35.55 81.98 6.84
N THR A 3 -34.30 81.66 7.09
CA THR A 3 -33.56 80.60 6.33
C THR A 3 -33.73 79.25 7.03
N SER A 4 -34.38 78.33 6.36
CA SER A 4 -34.53 76.95 6.82
C SER A 4 -33.26 76.19 6.47
N LYS A 5 -32.69 75.54 7.48
CA LYS A 5 -31.61 74.51 7.29
C LYS A 5 -32.19 73.18 6.96
N LEU A 6 -31.84 72.67 5.80
CA LEU A 6 -32.12 71.33 5.39
C LEU A 6 -31.11 70.37 6.04
N ILE A 7 -31.58 69.45 6.87
CA ILE A 7 -30.75 68.40 7.47
C ILE A 7 -30.88 67.15 6.61
N THR A 8 -29.85 66.87 5.83
CA THR A 8 -29.73 65.63 5.08
C THR A 8 -29.24 64.51 5.99
N SER A 9 -30.12 63.60 6.35
CA SER A 9 -29.79 62.37 7.10
C SER A 9 -29.23 61.34 6.12
N THR A 10 -27.89 61.15 6.18
CA THR A 10 -27.23 60.06 5.45
C THR A 10 -27.39 58.77 6.27
N ARG A 11 -28.27 57.91 5.84
CA ARG A 11 -28.40 56.54 6.41
C ARG A 11 -27.28 55.68 5.85
N PHE A 12 -26.32 55.34 6.70
CA PHE A 12 -25.30 54.35 6.44
C PHE A 12 -25.96 52.96 6.50
N PHE A 13 -26.17 52.30 5.36
CA PHE A 13 -26.53 50.88 5.30
C PHE A 13 -25.25 50.06 5.47
N ALA A 14 -24.99 49.58 6.68
CA ALA A 14 -23.96 48.56 6.91
C ALA A 14 -24.52 47.20 6.45
N THR A 15 -24.14 46.80 5.23
CA THR A 15 -24.42 45.46 4.73
C THR A 15 -23.43 44.51 5.40
N LEU A 16 -23.89 43.79 6.43
CA LEU A 16 -23.13 42.70 7.03
C LEU A 16 -23.09 41.53 6.00
N PHE A 17 -21.96 41.37 5.33
CA PHE A 17 -21.70 40.19 4.50
C PHE A 17 -21.37 39.02 5.45
N PHE A 18 -22.38 38.18 5.72
CA PHE A 18 -22.21 36.95 6.44
C PHE A 18 -21.58 35.94 5.47
N CYS A 19 -20.24 35.89 5.42
CA CYS A 19 -19.54 34.78 4.77
C CYS A 19 -19.75 33.51 5.61
N ALA A 20 -20.80 32.77 5.29
CA ALA A 20 -20.95 31.40 5.75
C ALA A 20 -19.83 30.57 5.11
N PHE A 21 -18.75 30.35 5.83
CA PHE A 21 -17.77 29.31 5.49
C PHE A 21 -18.46 27.97 5.64
N PHE A 22 -19.01 27.45 4.55
CA PHE A 22 -19.29 26.04 4.45
C PHE A 22 -17.94 25.31 4.41
N THR A 23 -17.47 24.87 5.56
CA THR A 23 -16.44 23.84 5.63
C THR A 23 -17.06 22.55 5.10
N SER A 24 -16.95 22.34 3.80
CA SER A 24 -17.20 21.03 3.22
C SER A 24 -16.15 20.10 3.83
N ILE A 25 -16.58 19.26 4.77
CA ILE A 25 -15.79 18.10 5.17
C ILE A 25 -15.78 17.20 3.95
N THR A 26 -14.77 17.35 3.12
CA THR A 26 -14.49 16.36 2.07
C THR A 26 -14.05 15.09 2.79
N VAL A 27 -15.00 14.18 3.00
CA VAL A 27 -14.67 12.81 3.37
C VAL A 27 -13.96 12.22 2.16
N ALA A 28 -12.63 12.16 2.23
CA ALA A 28 -11.78 11.66 1.14
C ALA A 28 -12.02 10.16 0.86
N GLN A 29 -12.81 9.51 1.69
CA GLN A 29 -13.15 8.11 1.58
C GLN A 29 -14.66 7.96 1.71
N THR A 30 -15.31 7.50 0.65
CA THR A 30 -16.71 7.05 0.72
C THR A 30 -16.76 5.89 1.71
N ILE A 31 -17.61 5.98 2.73
CA ILE A 31 -17.79 4.87 3.68
C ILE A 31 -18.35 3.71 2.86
N THR A 32 -17.49 2.74 2.55
CA THR A 32 -17.93 1.52 1.90
C THR A 32 -18.67 0.69 2.94
N GLU A 33 -19.83 0.17 2.58
CA GLU A 33 -20.65 -0.68 3.45
C GLU A 33 -19.83 -1.91 3.94
N PRO A 34 -19.52 -2.05 5.25
CA PRO A 34 -18.69 -3.15 5.75
C PRO A 34 -19.21 -4.53 5.34
N THR A 35 -20.53 -4.72 5.32
CA THR A 35 -21.19 -5.96 4.90
C THR A 35 -20.93 -6.33 3.44
N ILE A 36 -20.82 -5.33 2.55
CA ILE A 36 -20.48 -5.55 1.14
C ILE A 36 -19.01 -5.96 1.04
N LEU A 37 -18.11 -5.29 1.78
CA LEU A 37 -16.69 -5.62 1.80
C LEU A 37 -16.42 -7.04 2.31
N GLU A 38 -17.06 -7.45 3.42
CA GLU A 38 -16.93 -8.81 3.95
C GLU A 38 -17.39 -9.88 2.96
N ARG A 39 -18.53 -9.64 2.30
CA ARG A 39 -19.04 -10.55 1.27
C ARG A 39 -18.09 -10.62 0.08
N THR A 40 -17.59 -9.47 -0.37
CA THR A 40 -16.63 -9.37 -1.47
C THR A 40 -15.32 -10.09 -1.11
N ALA A 41 -14.76 -9.83 0.08
CA ALA A 41 -13.56 -10.49 0.57
C ALA A 41 -13.72 -12.02 0.61
N LYS A 42 -14.86 -12.50 1.11
CA LYS A 42 -15.16 -13.95 1.14
C LYS A 42 -15.26 -14.56 -0.26
N ALA A 43 -15.91 -13.86 -1.18
CA ALA A 43 -16.02 -14.33 -2.57
C ALA A 43 -14.66 -14.35 -3.27
N LEU A 44 -13.84 -13.32 -3.11
CA LEU A 44 -12.48 -13.24 -3.64
C LEU A 44 -11.59 -14.33 -3.07
N LYS A 45 -11.64 -14.59 -1.76
CA LYS A 45 -10.86 -15.66 -1.12
C LYS A 45 -11.19 -17.04 -1.70
N ILE A 46 -12.46 -17.32 -1.96
CA ILE A 46 -12.88 -18.58 -2.60
C ILE A 46 -12.32 -18.65 -4.02
N ALA A 47 -12.51 -17.60 -4.82
CA ALA A 47 -12.06 -17.56 -6.21
C ALA A 47 -10.51 -17.67 -6.32
N ASP A 48 -9.77 -16.97 -5.46
CA ASP A 48 -8.30 -17.03 -5.44
C ASP A 48 -7.80 -18.43 -5.05
N ASN A 49 -8.44 -19.07 -4.05
CA ASN A 49 -8.08 -20.43 -3.64
C ASN A 49 -8.36 -21.45 -4.76
N GLU A 50 -9.50 -21.34 -5.43
CA GLU A 50 -9.83 -22.21 -6.58
C GLU A 50 -8.84 -22.02 -7.73
N ASN A 51 -8.49 -20.76 -8.04
CA ASN A 51 -7.50 -20.44 -9.06
C ASN A 51 -6.11 -20.98 -8.69
N TYR A 52 -5.70 -20.86 -7.43
CA TYR A 52 -4.42 -21.39 -6.96
C TYR A 52 -4.37 -22.92 -7.02
N ILE A 53 -5.43 -23.61 -6.61
CA ILE A 53 -5.53 -25.08 -6.74
C ILE A 53 -5.41 -25.51 -8.21
N LYS A 54 -6.06 -24.76 -9.12
CA LYS A 54 -5.93 -24.96 -10.55
C LYS A 54 -4.49 -24.76 -11.03
N ALA A 55 -3.82 -23.69 -10.56
CA ALA A 55 -2.42 -23.42 -10.88
C ALA A 55 -1.50 -24.56 -10.43
N LEU A 56 -1.66 -25.10 -9.22
CA LEU A 56 -0.88 -26.23 -8.71
C LEU A 56 -1.07 -27.48 -9.58
N SER A 57 -2.30 -27.76 -10.00
CA SER A 57 -2.60 -28.88 -10.89
C SER A 57 -1.91 -28.74 -12.24
N LEU A 58 -1.99 -27.55 -12.85
CA LEU A 58 -1.33 -27.25 -14.12
C LEU A 58 0.19 -27.20 -14.00
N ALA A 59 0.72 -26.68 -12.87
CA ALA A 59 2.15 -26.69 -12.59
C ALA A 59 2.70 -28.12 -12.58
N LYS A 60 2.02 -29.04 -11.91
CA LYS A 60 2.38 -30.47 -11.93
C LYS A 60 2.33 -31.07 -13.34
N GLN A 61 1.31 -30.74 -14.12
CA GLN A 61 1.11 -31.28 -15.48
C GLN A 61 2.12 -30.73 -16.49
N LYS A 62 2.40 -29.41 -16.38
CA LYS A 62 3.21 -28.66 -17.36
C LYS A 62 4.66 -28.42 -16.92
N GLY A 63 5.03 -28.86 -15.72
CA GLY A 63 6.38 -28.70 -15.18
C GLY A 63 6.71 -27.27 -14.75
N TRP A 64 5.68 -26.47 -14.34
CA TRP A 64 5.96 -25.12 -13.86
C TRP A 64 6.58 -25.16 -12.47
N ALA A 65 7.57 -24.30 -12.25
CA ALA A 65 8.14 -24.09 -10.92
C ALA A 65 7.12 -23.38 -10.01
N LEU A 66 7.03 -23.79 -8.74
CA LEU A 66 6.19 -23.07 -7.75
C LEU A 66 6.87 -21.79 -7.29
N THR A 67 8.18 -21.73 -7.40
CA THR A 67 9.01 -20.56 -7.06
C THR A 67 10.01 -20.36 -8.17
N ILE A 68 10.22 -19.12 -8.58
CA ILE A 68 11.23 -18.71 -9.57
C ILE A 68 12.16 -17.68 -8.96
N THR A 69 13.37 -17.57 -9.47
CA THR A 69 14.33 -16.55 -9.06
C THR A 69 14.83 -15.86 -10.32
N ASP A 70 14.81 -14.54 -10.34
CA ASP A 70 15.38 -13.77 -11.44
C ASP A 70 16.91 -13.65 -11.34
N LYS A 71 17.52 -12.97 -12.31
CA LYS A 71 18.99 -12.78 -12.34
C LYS A 71 19.52 -11.87 -11.24
N GLU A 72 18.67 -11.03 -10.67
CA GLU A 72 18.95 -10.14 -9.55
C GLU A 72 18.76 -10.83 -8.18
N GLY A 73 18.29 -12.09 -8.17
CA GLY A 73 18.02 -12.84 -6.95
C GLY A 73 16.65 -12.58 -6.34
N ASN A 74 15.77 -11.84 -6.99
CA ASN A 74 14.39 -11.65 -6.51
C ASN A 74 13.60 -12.94 -6.66
N VAL A 75 12.75 -13.25 -5.67
CA VAL A 75 11.99 -14.49 -5.62
C VAL A 75 10.55 -14.25 -6.03
N GLY A 76 10.09 -14.95 -7.06
CA GLY A 76 8.71 -14.97 -7.50
C GLY A 76 7.99 -16.24 -7.05
N LYS A 77 6.73 -16.14 -6.65
CA LYS A 77 5.87 -17.26 -6.24
C LYS A 77 4.70 -17.41 -7.19
N LEU A 78 4.37 -18.68 -7.56
CA LEU A 78 3.16 -18.98 -8.30
C LEU A 78 1.94 -18.67 -7.42
N VAL A 79 1.06 -17.77 -7.88
CA VAL A 79 -0.12 -17.33 -7.12
C VAL A 79 -1.45 -17.71 -7.80
N GLY A 80 -1.41 -18.19 -9.03
CA GLY A 80 -2.61 -18.57 -9.77
C GLY A 80 -2.33 -18.80 -11.25
N VAL A 81 -3.40 -18.76 -12.04
CA VAL A 81 -3.35 -18.70 -13.51
C VAL A 81 -4.14 -17.50 -13.98
N ASP A 82 -3.77 -17.00 -15.15
CA ASP A 82 -4.51 -15.95 -15.85
C ASP A 82 -5.75 -16.50 -16.58
N GLY A 83 -6.45 -15.64 -17.33
CA GLY A 83 -7.62 -16.02 -18.13
C GLY A 83 -7.33 -17.03 -19.27
N PHE A 84 -6.06 -17.28 -19.58
CA PHE A 84 -5.60 -18.22 -20.63
C PHE A 84 -4.98 -19.48 -20.05
N ASN A 85 -5.08 -19.69 -18.73
CA ASN A 85 -4.43 -20.77 -18.00
C ASN A 85 -2.90 -20.76 -18.09
N LEU A 86 -2.30 -19.58 -18.23
CA LEU A 86 -0.86 -19.36 -18.09
C LEU A 86 -0.50 -19.10 -16.62
N PRO A 87 0.73 -19.44 -16.19
CA PRO A 87 1.12 -19.29 -14.80
C PRO A 87 1.24 -17.81 -14.43
N LYS A 88 0.64 -17.43 -13.32
CA LYS A 88 0.76 -16.09 -12.74
C LYS A 88 1.69 -16.15 -11.55
N TYR A 89 2.80 -15.38 -11.63
CA TYR A 89 3.77 -15.22 -10.54
C TYR A 89 3.72 -13.80 -10.01
N TYR A 90 3.74 -13.67 -8.68
CA TYR A 90 4.07 -12.42 -8.01
C TYR A 90 5.55 -12.41 -7.65
N ILE A 91 6.20 -11.27 -7.89
CA ILE A 91 7.60 -11.04 -7.57
C ILE A 91 7.75 -9.70 -6.86
N ALA A 92 8.65 -9.65 -5.88
CA ALA A 92 9.01 -8.44 -5.17
C ALA A 92 10.41 -7.99 -5.61
N HIS A 93 10.54 -6.74 -6.03
CA HIS A 93 11.79 -6.15 -6.47
C HIS A 93 12.38 -5.24 -5.39
N ASN A 94 13.71 -5.28 -5.21
CA ASN A 94 14.43 -4.38 -4.30
C ASN A 94 14.42 -2.95 -4.86
N ASN A 95 13.88 -1.99 -4.10
CA ASN A 95 13.80 -0.59 -4.49
C ASN A 95 14.69 0.29 -3.59
N ALA A 96 16.00 0.31 -3.86
CA ALA A 96 16.97 1.05 -3.05
C ALA A 96 16.97 2.58 -3.27
N ILE A 97 16.25 3.10 -4.28
CA ILE A 97 16.41 4.50 -4.74
C ILE A 97 15.20 5.39 -4.43
N ALA A 98 14.06 4.81 -4.05
CA ALA A 98 12.80 5.55 -3.87
C ALA A 98 12.85 6.66 -2.78
N ALA A 99 13.66 6.48 -1.77
CA ALA A 99 13.75 7.42 -0.63
C ALA A 99 14.26 8.82 -1.03
N ASN A 100 15.13 8.90 -2.05
CA ASN A 100 15.69 10.18 -2.49
C ASN A 100 14.74 11.01 -3.36
N THR A 101 13.71 10.38 -3.93
CA THR A 101 12.80 11.02 -4.90
C THR A 101 11.65 11.74 -4.21
N THR A 102 11.22 11.27 -3.05
CA THR A 102 9.98 11.74 -2.39
C THR A 102 10.15 13.00 -1.54
N ARG A 103 11.37 13.40 -1.22
CA ARG A 103 11.68 14.55 -0.31
C ARG A 103 10.92 14.51 1.01
N THR A 104 10.60 13.33 1.51
CA THR A 104 9.82 13.15 2.76
C THR A 104 10.49 13.78 3.98
N ASN A 105 11.82 13.85 3.99
CA ASN A 105 12.58 14.56 5.02
C ASN A 105 12.21 16.03 5.18
N GLN A 106 11.66 16.68 4.14
CA GLN A 106 11.20 18.06 4.24
C GLN A 106 9.89 18.20 5.03
N LEU A 107 9.15 17.10 5.20
CA LEU A 107 7.90 17.05 5.96
C LEU A 107 8.15 16.83 7.46
N TRP A 108 9.31 16.32 7.84
CA TRP A 108 9.65 15.99 9.23
C TRP A 108 9.82 17.22 10.11
N PRO A 109 9.79 17.08 11.44
CA PRO A 109 10.17 18.11 12.38
C PRO A 109 11.53 18.75 12.01
N GLY A 110 11.54 20.05 11.83
CA GLY A 110 12.71 20.81 11.36
C GLY A 110 12.92 20.81 9.84
N GLY A 111 12.06 20.13 9.05
CA GLY A 111 12.10 20.16 7.59
C GLY A 111 11.58 21.48 7.00
N SER A 112 11.95 21.75 5.74
CA SER A 112 11.67 23.03 5.06
C SER A 112 10.18 23.32 4.82
N SER A 113 9.30 22.29 4.88
CA SER A 113 7.85 22.51 4.76
C SER A 113 7.20 23.12 6.01
N GLY A 114 7.85 23.01 7.18
CA GLY A 114 7.29 23.45 8.46
C GLY A 114 6.13 22.59 9.00
N LEU A 115 5.76 21.49 8.31
CA LEU A 115 4.59 20.68 8.67
C LEU A 115 4.81 19.77 9.88
N ASN A 116 6.06 19.49 10.25
CA ASN A 116 6.44 18.68 11.42
C ASN A 116 5.75 17.28 11.48
N LEU A 117 5.64 16.60 10.36
CA LEU A 117 4.98 15.28 10.25
C LEU A 117 5.96 14.15 10.54
N SER A 118 5.56 13.19 11.36
CA SER A 118 6.34 11.97 11.63
C SER A 118 5.49 10.70 11.57
N GLY A 119 4.18 10.83 11.42
CA GLY A 119 3.22 9.71 11.50
C GLY A 119 2.85 9.33 12.94
N SER A 120 3.23 10.08 13.96
CA SER A 120 3.03 9.75 15.39
C SER A 120 1.61 9.93 15.91
N SER A 121 0.68 10.48 15.11
CA SER A 121 -0.71 10.65 15.53
C SER A 121 -1.36 9.31 15.86
N ALA A 122 -2.07 9.21 16.97
CA ALA A 122 -2.83 8.02 17.36
C ALA A 122 -3.92 7.67 16.34
N SER A 123 -4.45 8.65 15.59
CA SER A 123 -5.49 8.45 14.58
C SER A 123 -5.01 7.65 13.36
N VAL A 124 -3.69 7.58 13.11
CA VAL A 124 -3.12 6.83 11.99
C VAL A 124 -2.52 5.48 12.39
N LYS A 125 -2.53 5.15 13.68
CA LYS A 125 -2.07 3.84 14.17
C LYS A 125 -2.88 2.71 13.51
N ASN A 126 -2.18 1.71 12.94
CA ASN A 126 -2.77 0.58 12.20
C ASN A 126 -3.65 1.00 10.99
N LYS A 127 -3.45 2.22 10.47
CA LYS A 127 -4.14 2.70 9.26
C LYS A 127 -3.32 2.56 8.00
N LEU A 128 -2.09 2.07 8.11
CA LEU A 128 -1.24 1.67 7.01
C LEU A 128 -1.15 0.14 6.97
N GLY A 129 -1.42 -0.45 5.79
CA GLY A 129 -1.23 -1.87 5.51
C GLY A 129 -0.02 -2.11 4.61
N ILE A 130 0.62 -3.26 4.74
CA ILE A 130 1.63 -3.74 3.81
C ILE A 130 1.31 -5.17 3.38
N TRP A 131 1.37 -5.43 2.08
CA TRP A 131 1.36 -6.75 1.47
C TRP A 131 2.70 -6.95 0.77
N ASP A 132 3.38 -8.07 1.05
CA ASP A 132 4.72 -8.34 0.50
C ASP A 132 4.96 -9.86 0.40
N GLY A 133 6.14 -10.28 -0.04
CA GLY A 133 6.48 -11.67 -0.35
C GLY A 133 6.62 -12.62 0.84
N GLY A 134 6.09 -12.30 2.02
CA GLY A 134 6.14 -13.15 3.20
C GLY A 134 6.01 -12.37 4.50
N LYS A 135 6.32 -13.03 5.61
CA LYS A 135 6.26 -12.46 6.96
C LYS A 135 7.35 -11.39 7.17
N ILE A 136 6.97 -10.31 7.81
CA ILE A 136 7.89 -9.27 8.25
C ILE A 136 8.68 -9.74 9.49
N LEU A 137 9.97 -9.45 9.55
CA LEU A 137 10.80 -9.69 10.74
C LEU A 137 10.44 -8.69 11.85
N THR A 138 9.38 -8.98 12.58
CA THR A 138 8.83 -8.07 13.62
C THR A 138 9.75 -7.89 14.82
N THR A 139 10.78 -8.76 14.97
CA THR A 139 11.81 -8.66 16.01
C THR A 139 13.00 -7.78 15.60
N HIS A 140 13.01 -7.25 14.35
CA HIS A 140 14.03 -6.31 13.93
C HIS A 140 14.02 -5.06 14.81
N VAL A 141 15.19 -4.60 15.28
CA VAL A 141 15.33 -3.49 16.24
C VAL A 141 14.56 -2.22 15.84
N GLU A 142 14.49 -1.92 14.56
CA GLU A 142 13.74 -0.77 14.01
C GLU A 142 12.22 -0.96 13.97
N LEU A 143 11.73 -2.22 14.13
CA LEU A 143 10.33 -2.60 13.92
C LEU A 143 9.65 -3.19 15.16
N ILE A 144 10.36 -3.32 16.28
CA ILE A 144 9.85 -3.90 17.52
C ILE A 144 8.57 -3.18 17.95
N ASN A 145 7.49 -3.98 18.18
CA ASN A 145 6.15 -3.51 18.58
C ASN A 145 5.46 -2.58 17.58
N ARG A 146 5.89 -2.56 16.32
CA ARG A 146 5.37 -1.67 15.29
C ARG A 146 4.62 -2.36 14.16
N VAL A 147 4.73 -3.70 14.06
CA VAL A 147 4.15 -4.49 12.98
C VAL A 147 3.27 -5.59 13.56
N THR A 148 2.06 -5.70 13.05
CA THR A 148 1.16 -6.83 13.34
C THR A 148 0.99 -7.64 12.07
N GLN A 149 1.61 -8.84 12.01
CA GLN A 149 1.34 -9.82 10.95
C GLN A 149 -0.05 -10.40 11.17
N LYS A 150 -0.93 -10.29 10.20
CA LYS A 150 -2.35 -10.65 10.30
C LYS A 150 -2.67 -12.04 9.76
N ASP A 151 -1.86 -12.53 8.84
CA ASP A 151 -1.93 -13.88 8.30
C ASP A 151 -1.00 -14.85 9.03
N ASN A 152 -1.03 -16.13 8.63
CA ASN A 152 -0.19 -17.17 9.20
C ASN A 152 1.09 -17.44 8.36
N SER A 153 1.59 -16.44 7.62
CA SER A 153 2.83 -16.62 6.87
C SER A 153 3.98 -16.99 7.78
N SER A 154 4.68 -18.08 7.48
CA SER A 154 5.82 -18.60 8.24
C SER A 154 7.17 -18.24 7.61
N VAL A 155 7.18 -17.89 6.34
CA VAL A 155 8.40 -17.58 5.58
C VAL A 155 8.73 -16.09 5.75
N LEU A 156 9.89 -15.81 6.30
CA LEU A 156 10.37 -14.43 6.42
C LEU A 156 10.67 -13.85 5.03
N SER A 157 10.32 -12.57 4.85
CA SER A 157 10.65 -11.77 3.68
C SER A 157 11.66 -10.69 4.06
N ASP A 158 12.87 -10.81 3.53
CA ASP A 158 13.89 -9.76 3.66
C ASP A 158 13.42 -8.49 2.94
N HIS A 159 12.82 -8.65 1.74
CA HIS A 159 12.24 -7.56 0.98
C HIS A 159 11.12 -6.86 1.75
N GLY A 160 10.11 -7.58 2.23
CA GLY A 160 9.01 -7.01 3.00
C GLY A 160 9.48 -6.35 4.30
N THR A 161 10.48 -6.93 4.96
CA THR A 161 11.11 -6.32 6.15
C THR A 161 11.80 -5.00 5.79
N HIS A 162 12.54 -4.94 4.68
CA HIS A 162 13.20 -3.73 4.20
C HIS A 162 12.19 -2.66 3.78
N VAL A 163 11.15 -3.03 3.02
CA VAL A 163 10.06 -2.11 2.63
C VAL A 163 9.37 -1.54 3.86
N THR A 164 9.04 -2.40 4.83
CA THR A 164 8.47 -1.96 6.11
C THR A 164 9.39 -0.98 6.84
N GLY A 165 10.69 -1.26 6.87
CA GLY A 165 11.69 -0.36 7.43
C GLY A 165 11.72 0.99 6.73
N THR A 166 11.70 1.01 5.39
CA THR A 166 11.62 2.23 4.60
C THR A 166 10.40 3.09 4.99
N MET A 167 9.27 2.44 5.25
CA MET A 167 8.06 3.15 5.66
C MET A 167 8.11 3.64 7.10
N ILE A 168 8.49 2.77 8.07
CA ILE A 168 8.23 3.05 9.47
C ILE A 168 9.39 2.78 10.44
N ALA A 169 10.60 2.47 9.98
CA ALA A 169 11.73 2.24 10.89
C ALA A 169 11.85 3.36 11.93
N GLY A 170 12.02 2.98 13.20
CA GLY A 170 12.00 3.91 14.33
C GLY A 170 13.12 4.93 14.34
N GLY A 171 14.20 4.66 13.62
CA GLY A 171 15.41 5.48 13.60
C GLY A 171 16.32 5.23 14.82
N VAL A 172 16.33 3.99 15.32
CA VAL A 172 17.34 3.54 16.30
C VAL A 172 18.74 3.78 15.72
N ASN A 173 18.90 3.43 14.43
CA ASN A 173 19.96 3.99 13.61
C ASN A 173 19.39 5.19 12.83
N PRO A 174 19.88 6.42 13.07
CA PRO A 174 19.34 7.62 12.38
C PRO A 174 19.39 7.51 10.86
N SER A 175 20.35 6.79 10.28
CA SER A 175 20.51 6.58 8.85
C SER A 175 19.47 5.59 8.26
N ALA A 176 18.83 4.79 9.11
CA ALA A 176 17.79 3.83 8.74
C ALA A 176 16.36 4.33 9.03
N LYS A 177 16.22 5.58 9.45
CA LYS A 177 14.93 6.16 9.82
C LYS A 177 13.92 6.07 8.68
N GLY A 178 12.75 5.50 8.96
CA GLY A 178 11.64 5.36 8.01
C GLY A 178 10.92 6.67 7.73
N MET A 179 10.17 6.72 6.64
CA MET A 179 9.44 7.91 6.18
C MET A 179 8.43 8.42 7.22
N ALA A 180 7.67 7.50 7.83
CA ALA A 180 6.74 7.76 8.92
C ALA A 180 7.27 7.17 10.23
N TYR A 181 8.51 7.49 10.60
CA TYR A 181 9.23 6.90 11.72
C TYR A 181 8.52 6.98 13.08
N GLY A 182 7.57 7.89 13.23
CA GLY A 182 6.75 8.04 14.43
C GLY A 182 5.51 7.13 14.47
N LEU A 183 5.18 6.45 13.36
CA LEU A 183 3.97 5.61 13.29
C LEU A 183 4.07 4.43 14.27
N GLN A 184 3.03 4.26 15.11
CA GLN A 184 3.02 3.32 16.23
C GLN A 184 2.47 1.93 15.89
N GLY A 185 2.12 1.67 14.63
CA GLY A 185 1.67 0.35 14.19
C GLY A 185 1.20 0.33 12.75
N ILE A 186 1.51 -0.78 12.08
CA ILE A 186 0.98 -1.16 10.77
C ILE A 186 0.46 -2.59 10.84
N ILE A 187 -0.38 -2.96 9.88
CA ILE A 187 -0.75 -4.35 9.64
C ILE A 187 0.01 -4.88 8.44
N ALA A 188 0.38 -6.15 8.48
CA ALA A 188 1.17 -6.81 7.44
C ALA A 188 0.56 -8.15 7.03
N TYR A 189 0.70 -8.48 5.76
CA TYR A 189 0.25 -9.71 5.13
C TYR A 189 1.28 -10.21 4.11
N ASP A 190 1.31 -11.52 3.88
CA ASP A 190 1.90 -12.10 2.67
C ASP A 190 0.96 -11.80 1.48
N PHE A 191 1.50 -11.56 0.31
CA PHE A 191 0.72 -11.19 -0.89
C PHE A 191 -0.18 -12.32 -1.45
N SER A 192 -0.11 -13.55 -0.92
CA SER A 192 -0.77 -14.73 -1.50
C SER A 192 -2.29 -14.77 -1.31
N GLY A 193 -2.92 -13.74 -0.90
CA GLY A 193 -4.38 -13.62 -0.73
C GLY A 193 -4.81 -12.16 -0.76
N ASP A 194 -3.95 -11.33 -1.33
CA ASP A 194 -4.00 -9.88 -1.26
C ASP A 194 -5.37 -9.27 -1.53
N LYS A 195 -6.06 -9.69 -2.59
CA LYS A 195 -7.36 -9.11 -2.98
C LYS A 195 -8.43 -9.27 -1.90
N ALA A 196 -8.52 -10.48 -1.31
CA ALA A 196 -9.50 -10.75 -0.27
C ALA A 196 -9.17 -10.01 1.03
N GLU A 197 -7.88 -9.95 1.37
CA GLU A 197 -7.38 -9.28 2.56
C GLU A 197 -7.51 -7.77 2.47
N VAL A 198 -7.14 -7.17 1.32
CA VAL A 198 -7.34 -5.75 1.04
C VAL A 198 -8.82 -5.37 1.12
N ALA A 199 -9.70 -6.18 0.50
CA ALA A 199 -11.14 -5.94 0.56
C ALA A 199 -11.67 -6.02 2.00
N SER A 200 -11.16 -6.94 2.83
CA SER A 200 -11.53 -7.08 4.23
C SER A 200 -11.05 -5.90 5.09
N GLU A 201 -9.86 -5.39 4.81
CA GLU A 201 -9.26 -4.30 5.60
C GLU A 201 -9.60 -2.90 5.08
N ALA A 202 -10.20 -2.77 3.89
CA ALA A 202 -10.42 -1.48 3.22
C ALA A 202 -11.20 -0.45 4.07
N ALA A 203 -12.12 -0.89 4.92
CA ALA A 203 -12.84 0.01 5.83
C ALA A 203 -11.98 0.51 7.00
N ASN A 204 -10.88 -0.18 7.32
CA ASN A 204 -10.02 0.09 8.45
C ASN A 204 -8.76 0.89 8.07
N LEU A 205 -8.32 0.80 6.83
CA LEU A 205 -7.09 1.41 6.35
C LEU A 205 -7.32 2.78 5.73
N LEU A 206 -6.29 3.63 5.78
CA LEU A 206 -6.18 4.86 5.01
C LEU A 206 -5.36 4.63 3.74
N VAL A 207 -4.29 3.84 3.83
CA VAL A 207 -3.39 3.53 2.73
C VAL A 207 -2.85 2.11 2.87
N SER A 208 -2.45 1.53 1.73
CA SER A 208 -1.75 0.26 1.67
C SER A 208 -0.54 0.35 0.74
N ASN A 209 0.50 -0.44 1.05
CA ASN A 209 1.69 -0.57 0.21
C ASN A 209 1.75 -1.97 -0.38
N HIS A 210 2.00 -2.04 -1.69
CA HIS A 210 2.12 -3.25 -2.48
C HIS A 210 3.39 -3.13 -3.34
N SER A 211 4.51 -3.64 -2.82
CA SER A 211 5.81 -3.55 -3.52
C SER A 211 6.09 -4.81 -4.33
N TYR A 212 5.10 -5.31 -5.03
CA TYR A 212 5.18 -6.49 -5.89
C TYR A 212 4.31 -6.31 -7.13
N GLY A 213 4.50 -7.17 -8.10
CA GLY A 213 3.70 -7.17 -9.32
C GLY A 213 3.70 -8.53 -10.01
N THR A 214 2.99 -8.60 -11.11
CA THR A 214 2.99 -9.77 -12.00
C THR A 214 4.24 -9.74 -12.87
N ILE A 215 4.88 -10.89 -13.05
CA ILE A 215 5.93 -11.03 -14.07
C ILE A 215 5.25 -11.07 -15.42
N THR A 216 5.70 -10.23 -16.35
CA THR A 216 5.24 -10.17 -17.72
C THR A 216 6.40 -10.14 -18.70
N GLY A 217 6.15 -10.60 -19.93
CA GLY A 217 7.17 -10.61 -20.99
C GLY A 217 8.25 -11.68 -20.79
N TRP A 218 9.41 -11.46 -21.42
CA TRP A 218 10.53 -12.38 -21.34
C TRP A 218 11.32 -12.20 -20.03
N ASN A 219 11.34 -13.24 -19.21
CA ASN A 219 12.11 -13.27 -17.97
C ASN A 219 13.01 -14.51 -17.92
N TYR A 220 14.23 -14.35 -17.39
CA TYR A 220 15.15 -15.45 -17.23
C TYR A 220 14.80 -16.24 -15.95
N ASN A 221 14.42 -17.51 -16.13
CA ASN A 221 14.18 -18.42 -15.01
C ASN A 221 15.50 -19.10 -14.64
N SER A 222 16.14 -18.62 -13.58
CA SER A 222 17.42 -19.13 -13.09
C SER A 222 17.34 -20.58 -12.60
N SER A 223 16.20 -21.00 -12.06
CA SER A 223 15.99 -22.37 -11.59
C SER A 223 15.96 -23.39 -12.74
N GLN A 224 15.57 -22.96 -13.93
CA GLN A 224 15.52 -23.79 -15.14
C GLN A 224 16.58 -23.40 -16.18
N SER A 225 17.42 -22.40 -15.86
CA SER A 225 18.49 -21.89 -16.73
C SER A 225 18.03 -21.55 -18.14
N ARG A 226 16.84 -20.96 -18.29
CA ARG A 226 16.27 -20.58 -19.58
C ARG A 226 15.45 -19.29 -19.51
N TRP A 227 15.26 -18.65 -20.67
CA TRP A 227 14.31 -17.58 -20.86
C TRP A 227 12.89 -18.17 -20.99
N GLU A 228 11.93 -17.58 -20.28
CA GLU A 228 10.51 -17.92 -20.34
C GLU A 228 9.70 -16.66 -20.61
N PHE A 229 8.67 -16.80 -21.44
CA PHE A 229 7.72 -15.73 -21.71
C PHE A 229 6.51 -15.89 -20.78
N TYR A 230 6.18 -14.84 -20.04
CA TYR A 230 5.02 -14.76 -19.16
C TYR A 230 4.03 -13.77 -19.76
N GLY A 231 2.78 -14.21 -19.97
CA GLY A 231 1.74 -13.42 -20.63
C GLY A 231 1.38 -13.97 -22.01
N ARG A 232 0.66 -13.19 -22.79
CA ARG A 232 0.27 -13.54 -24.16
C ARG A 232 1.39 -13.23 -25.15
N SER A 233 1.49 -14.03 -26.20
CA SER A 233 2.45 -13.79 -27.28
C SER A 233 2.19 -12.49 -28.07
N THR A 234 1.02 -11.89 -27.93
CA THR A 234 0.57 -10.71 -28.68
C THR A 234 0.32 -9.47 -27.83
N ASP A 235 0.30 -9.61 -26.49
CA ASP A 235 0.07 -8.51 -25.56
C ASP A 235 1.29 -8.29 -24.69
N ASN A 236 1.71 -7.04 -24.54
CA ASN A 236 2.79 -6.61 -23.65
C ASN A 236 2.24 -6.05 -22.31
N GLU A 237 0.95 -6.16 -22.08
CA GLU A 237 0.22 -5.47 -20.98
C GLU A 237 -0.43 -6.42 -19.97
N ASP A 238 0.00 -7.68 -19.90
CA ASP A 238 -0.54 -8.64 -18.91
C ASP A 238 0.13 -8.51 -17.56
#